data_97b6fa28ba40557ad826c61dc437816c
#
_entry.id   97b6fa28ba40557ad826c61dc437816c
#
_cell.length_a   1.000
_cell.length_b   1.000
_cell.length_c   1.000
_cell.angle_alpha   90.00
_cell.angle_beta   90.00
_cell.angle_gamma   90.00
#
_symmetry.space_group_name_H-M   'P 1'
#
loop_
_entity.id
_entity.type
_entity.pdbx_description
1 polymer ?
#
loop_
_entity_poly.entity_id
_entity_poly.type
_entity_poly.pdbx_seq_one_letter_code
_entity_poly.pdbx_strand_id
1 'polypeptide(L)'
;MRDIADADASVRIHHTERTSEWRDLASEIEMAVREFVGDREGGVDAVNLGVFVASPGSVTPAHPDRHHNLLLQIAGAKAIWLEDDADAHRHHLRVLDYFEKPNAGVTELPPARALEMTVGDAVYIPPYAFHWTEVLDRPSVALSVGFSTRASVARAEICDFDRRLRRRGLRSRPTPPFSLSGRAKAALERAARERSTRARTSRVTVAEFPDAEPGAQS
;
A
#
# COMPACT_ATOMS: atom_id res chain seq x y z
N MET A 1 -11.14 29.39 5.20
CA MET A 1 -10.52 28.14 4.71
C MET A 1 -9.80 28.52 3.42
N ARG A 2 -8.49 28.40 3.33
CA ARG A 2 -7.80 28.61 2.04
C ARG A 2 -8.27 27.53 1.08
N ASP A 3 -8.53 27.90 -0.14
CA ASP A 3 -8.91 26.95 -1.17
C ASP A 3 -7.70 26.00 -1.42
N ILE A 4 -7.95 24.71 -1.58
CA ILE A 4 -6.91 23.73 -1.89
C ILE A 4 -6.18 24.10 -3.20
N ALA A 5 -6.84 24.83 -4.10
CA ALA A 5 -6.27 25.30 -5.35
C ALA A 5 -5.03 26.21 -5.14
N ASP A 6 -5.02 26.98 -4.05
CA ASP A 6 -3.96 27.97 -3.73
C ASP A 6 -2.97 27.48 -2.67
N ALA A 7 -3.16 26.26 -2.17
CA ALA A 7 -2.47 25.76 -0.98
C ALA A 7 -1.42 24.79 -1.40
N ASP A 8 -0.50 24.82 -2.15
CA ASP A 8 0.54 23.81 -2.42
C ASP A 8 0.48 22.63 -1.38
N ALA A 9 -0.61 21.87 -1.47
CA ALA A 9 -0.98 20.88 -0.46
C ALA A 9 -1.68 19.66 -1.06
N SER A 10 -1.49 18.52 -0.43
CA SER A 10 -2.28 17.33 -0.68
C SER A 10 -2.87 16.79 0.62
N VAL A 11 -4.11 16.32 0.55
CA VAL A 11 -4.81 15.66 1.66
C VAL A 11 -5.17 14.25 1.24
N ARG A 12 -4.87 13.30 2.13
CA ARG A 12 -5.25 11.91 1.94
C ARG A 12 -6.12 11.47 3.10
N ILE A 13 -7.34 11.03 2.80
CA ILE A 13 -8.28 10.47 3.77
C ILE A 13 -8.28 8.96 3.54
N HIS A 14 -7.82 8.21 4.55
CA HIS A 14 -7.79 6.76 4.50
C HIS A 14 -8.99 6.14 5.21
N HIS A 15 -9.35 4.94 4.80
CA HIS A 15 -10.39 4.13 5.45
C HIS A 15 -11.75 4.82 5.49
N THR A 16 -12.11 5.50 4.40
CA THR A 16 -13.43 6.15 4.28
C THR A 16 -14.57 5.15 4.36
N GLU A 17 -14.35 3.88 4.03
CA GLU A 17 -15.30 2.78 4.20
C GLU A 17 -15.77 2.59 5.64
N ARG A 18 -15.06 3.14 6.63
CA ARG A 18 -15.41 3.03 8.05
C ARG A 18 -16.40 4.10 8.53
N THR A 19 -16.65 5.11 7.72
CA THR A 19 -17.60 6.17 8.05
C THR A 19 -19.00 5.81 7.58
N SER A 20 -20.02 6.28 8.30
CA SER A 20 -21.42 5.96 7.99
C SER A 20 -21.84 6.43 6.60
N GLU A 21 -21.33 7.59 6.19
CA GLU A 21 -21.66 8.25 4.93
C GLU A 21 -21.17 7.48 3.69
N TRP A 22 -20.14 6.68 3.85
CA TRP A 22 -19.51 5.92 2.77
C TRP A 22 -19.85 4.44 2.79
N ARG A 23 -20.58 3.96 3.78
CA ARG A 23 -20.80 2.53 4.03
C ARG A 23 -21.45 1.81 2.85
N ASP A 24 -22.51 2.40 2.29
CA ASP A 24 -23.25 1.76 1.21
C ASP A 24 -22.41 1.68 -0.06
N LEU A 25 -21.77 2.79 -0.45
CA LEU A 25 -20.84 2.83 -1.59
C LEU A 25 -19.66 1.86 -1.38
N ALA A 26 -19.10 1.80 -0.17
CA ALA A 26 -18.01 0.89 0.14
C ALA A 26 -18.43 -0.57 -0.02
N SER A 27 -19.65 -0.91 0.41
CA SER A 27 -20.20 -2.26 0.27
C SER A 27 -20.42 -2.64 -1.20
N GLU A 28 -20.94 -1.73 -2.01
CA GLU A 28 -21.10 -1.92 -3.46
C GLU A 28 -19.73 -2.11 -4.15
N ILE A 29 -18.76 -1.28 -3.83
CA ILE A 29 -17.40 -1.38 -4.38
C ILE A 29 -16.75 -2.70 -3.95
N GLU A 30 -16.88 -3.10 -2.69
CA GLU A 30 -16.35 -4.38 -2.21
C GLU A 30 -16.97 -5.56 -2.96
N MET A 31 -18.29 -5.57 -3.16
CA MET A 31 -18.97 -6.60 -3.94
C MET A 31 -18.45 -6.65 -5.40
N ALA A 32 -18.33 -5.50 -6.05
CA ALA A 32 -17.81 -5.41 -7.41
C ALA A 32 -16.36 -5.91 -7.52
N VAL A 33 -15.49 -5.55 -6.57
CA VAL A 33 -14.10 -6.03 -6.52
C VAL A 33 -14.06 -7.55 -6.32
N ARG A 34 -14.87 -8.09 -5.42
CA ARG A 34 -14.94 -9.54 -5.17
C ARG A 34 -15.45 -10.31 -6.39
N GLU A 35 -16.45 -9.79 -7.07
CA GLU A 35 -16.98 -10.37 -8.32
C GLU A 35 -15.91 -10.32 -9.43
N PHE A 36 -15.27 -9.18 -9.64
CA PHE A 36 -14.22 -9.01 -10.65
C PHE A 36 -13.03 -9.94 -10.43
N VAL A 37 -12.57 -10.06 -9.20
CA VAL A 37 -11.44 -10.93 -8.84
C VAL A 37 -11.86 -12.40 -8.88
N GLY A 38 -13.04 -12.75 -8.38
CA GLY A 38 -13.51 -14.14 -8.26
C GLY A 38 -12.49 -14.99 -7.49
N ASP A 39 -12.22 -16.19 -8.01
CA ASP A 39 -11.22 -17.11 -7.43
C ASP A 39 -9.78 -16.85 -7.90
N ARG A 40 -9.57 -15.84 -8.75
CA ARG A 40 -8.24 -15.46 -9.19
C ARG A 40 -7.40 -15.06 -8.00
N GLU A 41 -6.12 -15.37 -8.05
CA GLU A 41 -5.19 -15.06 -6.96
C GLU A 41 -5.62 -15.55 -5.56
N GLY A 42 -6.52 -16.54 -5.51
CA GLY A 42 -7.06 -17.12 -4.27
C GLY A 42 -8.15 -16.29 -3.60
N GLY A 43 -8.77 -15.37 -4.33
CA GLY A 43 -9.84 -14.50 -3.85
C GLY A 43 -9.37 -13.26 -3.10
N VAL A 44 -10.32 -12.36 -2.82
CA VAL A 44 -10.08 -11.09 -2.12
C VAL A 44 -10.00 -11.32 -0.61
N ASP A 45 -8.93 -10.78 -0.01
CA ASP A 45 -8.71 -10.81 1.44
C ASP A 45 -9.31 -9.56 2.12
N ALA A 46 -8.98 -8.36 1.61
CA ALA A 46 -9.47 -7.11 2.15
C ALA A 46 -9.65 -6.05 1.06
N VAL A 47 -10.59 -5.13 1.28
CA VAL A 47 -10.80 -3.92 0.47
C VAL A 47 -10.74 -2.71 1.37
N ASN A 48 -10.14 -1.62 0.90
CA ASN A 48 -10.11 -0.34 1.58
C ASN A 48 -10.29 0.81 0.59
N LEU A 49 -10.86 1.91 1.06
CA LEU A 49 -11.10 3.10 0.27
C LEU A 49 -10.27 4.27 0.81
N GLY A 50 -9.80 5.11 -0.11
CA GLY A 50 -9.12 6.35 0.22
C GLY A 50 -9.48 7.47 -0.75
N VAL A 51 -9.61 8.68 -0.25
CA VAL A 51 -9.81 9.87 -1.07
C VAL A 51 -8.55 10.72 -1.03
N PHE A 52 -8.11 11.13 -2.21
CA PHE A 52 -6.98 12.02 -2.41
C PHE A 52 -7.48 13.34 -2.97
N VAL A 53 -7.15 14.43 -2.29
CA VAL A 53 -7.39 15.79 -2.76
C VAL A 53 -6.07 16.51 -2.83
N ALA A 54 -5.72 17.07 -3.97
CA ALA A 54 -4.43 17.71 -4.17
C ALA A 54 -4.51 18.94 -5.06
N SER A 55 -3.69 19.94 -4.76
CA SER A 55 -3.54 21.18 -5.54
C SER A 55 -2.81 20.92 -6.86
N PRO A 56 -2.95 21.84 -7.85
CA PRO A 56 -2.17 21.80 -9.08
C PRO A 56 -0.67 21.73 -8.79
N GLY A 57 0.06 20.97 -9.60
CA GLY A 57 1.51 20.76 -9.45
C GLY A 57 1.92 19.82 -8.31
N SER A 58 0.98 19.36 -7.48
CA SER A 58 1.29 18.39 -6.42
C SER A 58 1.78 17.07 -7.00
N VAL A 59 2.90 16.57 -6.48
CA VAL A 59 3.52 15.32 -6.90
C VAL A 59 3.40 14.26 -5.81
N THR A 60 2.94 13.07 -6.17
CA THR A 60 3.14 11.88 -5.35
C THR A 60 4.42 11.20 -5.84
N PRO A 61 5.48 11.12 -5.02
CA PRO A 61 6.74 10.51 -5.41
C PRO A 61 6.61 9.04 -5.82
N ALA A 62 7.53 8.56 -6.63
CA ALA A 62 7.55 7.17 -7.07
C ALA A 62 7.64 6.20 -5.89
N HIS A 63 6.72 5.24 -5.86
CA HIS A 63 6.63 4.22 -4.83
C HIS A 63 5.89 2.99 -5.34
N PRO A 64 6.12 1.81 -4.77
CA PRO A 64 5.35 0.61 -4.99
C PRO A 64 4.42 0.35 -3.83
N ASP A 65 3.18 -0.04 -4.10
CA ASP A 65 2.25 -0.54 -3.11
C ASP A 65 2.30 -2.07 -2.99
N ARG A 66 2.01 -2.61 -1.81
CA ARG A 66 1.99 -4.07 -1.57
C ARG A 66 0.68 -4.74 -1.99
N HIS A 67 -0.33 -3.96 -2.29
CA HIS A 67 -1.69 -4.36 -2.64
C HIS A 67 -2.05 -3.85 -4.03
N HIS A 68 -3.14 -4.36 -4.57
CA HIS A 68 -3.74 -3.85 -5.79
C HIS A 68 -4.39 -2.49 -5.51
N ASN A 69 -4.38 -1.62 -6.49
CA ASN A 69 -5.10 -0.35 -6.40
C ASN A 69 -5.79 -0.04 -7.72
N LEU A 70 -7.04 0.39 -7.64
CA LEU A 70 -7.77 1.00 -8.73
C LEU A 70 -7.93 2.49 -8.38
N LEU A 71 -7.26 3.34 -9.12
CA LEU A 71 -7.30 4.79 -8.94
C LEU A 71 -8.30 5.38 -9.93
N LEU A 72 -9.35 6.01 -9.40
CA LEU A 72 -10.43 6.63 -10.19
C LEU A 72 -10.33 8.15 -10.08
N GLN A 73 -10.35 8.85 -11.20
CA GLN A 73 -10.34 10.31 -11.24
C GLN A 73 -11.77 10.86 -11.13
N ILE A 74 -12.04 11.60 -10.05
CA ILE A 74 -13.39 12.11 -9.72
C ILE A 74 -13.55 13.59 -10.11
N ALA A 75 -12.49 14.39 -9.96
CA ALA A 75 -12.48 15.79 -10.38
C ALA A 75 -11.06 16.22 -10.76
N GLY A 76 -10.97 17.21 -11.66
CA GLY A 76 -9.70 17.69 -12.20
C GLY A 76 -9.01 16.66 -13.08
N ALA A 77 -7.68 16.80 -13.23
CA ALA A 77 -6.87 15.90 -14.04
C ALA A 77 -5.49 15.67 -13.38
N LYS A 78 -4.89 14.52 -13.65
CA LYS A 78 -3.53 14.20 -13.24
C LYS A 78 -2.82 13.33 -14.28
N ALA A 79 -1.53 13.43 -14.34
CA ALA A 79 -0.70 12.43 -14.99
C ALA A 79 -0.31 11.34 -14.00
N ILE A 80 -0.33 10.10 -14.43
CA ILE A 80 0.21 8.95 -13.72
C ILE A 80 1.22 8.23 -14.59
N TRP A 81 2.34 7.89 -13.99
CA TRP A 81 3.34 7.00 -14.58
C TRP A 81 3.27 5.66 -13.89
N LEU A 82 3.20 4.62 -14.68
CA LEU A 82 3.15 3.24 -14.22
C LEU A 82 4.32 2.47 -14.82
N GLU A 83 5.10 1.79 -13.97
CA GLU A 83 6.24 0.98 -14.37
C GLU A 83 5.88 0.00 -15.50
N ASP A 84 6.74 -0.03 -16.53
CA ASP A 84 6.64 -0.90 -17.70
C ASP A 84 7.97 -1.65 -17.90
N ASP A 85 8.55 -2.18 -16.81
CA ASP A 85 9.80 -2.94 -16.84
C ASP A 85 9.51 -4.44 -16.98
N ALA A 86 9.89 -5.01 -18.11
CA ALA A 86 9.71 -6.44 -18.38
C ALA A 86 10.70 -7.36 -17.63
N ASP A 87 11.77 -6.79 -17.03
CA ASP A 87 12.78 -7.56 -16.29
C ASP A 87 12.32 -7.82 -14.84
N ALA A 88 11.67 -8.97 -14.62
CA ALA A 88 11.17 -9.38 -13.32
C ALA A 88 12.25 -9.46 -12.23
N HIS A 89 13.51 -9.74 -12.59
CA HIS A 89 14.59 -9.80 -11.61
C HIS A 89 15.02 -8.40 -11.17
N ARG A 90 15.18 -7.48 -12.11
CA ARG A 90 15.51 -6.07 -11.84
C ARG A 90 14.39 -5.41 -11.01
N HIS A 91 13.13 -5.61 -11.42
CA HIS A 91 11.97 -5.15 -10.67
C HIS A 91 11.99 -5.68 -9.23
N HIS A 92 12.20 -6.98 -9.03
CA HIS A 92 12.28 -7.58 -7.69
C HIS A 92 13.37 -6.93 -6.82
N LEU A 93 14.57 -6.72 -7.37
CA LEU A 93 15.65 -6.06 -6.62
C LEU A 93 15.30 -4.63 -6.23
N ARG A 94 14.69 -3.85 -7.15
CA ARG A 94 14.23 -2.48 -6.90
C ARG A 94 13.19 -2.43 -5.78
N VAL A 95 12.23 -3.36 -5.79
CA VAL A 95 11.24 -3.51 -4.71
C VAL A 95 11.91 -3.77 -3.36
N LEU A 96 12.87 -4.69 -3.31
CA LEU A 96 13.59 -4.98 -2.07
C LEU A 96 14.37 -3.75 -1.58
N ASP A 97 15.05 -3.03 -2.47
CA ASP A 97 15.82 -1.82 -2.14
C ASP A 97 14.89 -0.74 -1.55
N TYR A 98 13.73 -0.50 -2.18
CA TYR A 98 12.75 0.46 -1.69
C TYR A 98 12.28 0.14 -0.26
N PHE A 99 11.87 -1.10 0.00
CA PHE A 99 11.38 -1.48 1.32
C PHE A 99 12.49 -1.66 2.37
N GLU A 100 13.75 -1.74 1.98
CA GLU A 100 14.88 -1.68 2.91
C GLU A 100 15.17 -0.26 3.39
N LYS A 101 14.98 0.74 2.51
CA LYS A 101 15.28 2.14 2.78
C LYS A 101 14.12 3.05 2.33
N PRO A 102 12.94 2.94 2.94
CA PRO A 102 11.74 3.64 2.45
C PRO A 102 11.89 5.17 2.45
N ASN A 103 12.72 5.72 3.32
CA ASN A 103 12.95 7.16 3.41
C ASN A 103 13.99 7.68 2.40
N ALA A 104 14.69 6.81 1.69
CA ALA A 104 15.67 7.22 0.68
C ALA A 104 15.01 7.58 -0.67
N GLY A 105 13.72 7.29 -0.82
CA GLY A 105 13.00 7.44 -2.10
C GLY A 105 13.49 6.45 -3.16
N VAL A 106 13.10 6.71 -4.39
CA VAL A 106 13.55 5.96 -5.57
C VAL A 106 14.69 6.73 -6.20
N THR A 107 15.89 6.16 -6.19
CA THR A 107 17.10 6.81 -6.70
C THR A 107 17.17 6.83 -8.23
N GLU A 108 16.57 5.82 -8.87
CA GLU A 108 16.49 5.67 -10.32
C GLU A 108 15.08 5.21 -10.69
N LEU A 109 14.36 6.06 -11.44
CA LEU A 109 13.02 5.73 -11.89
C LEU A 109 13.06 4.58 -12.90
N PRO A 110 12.15 3.59 -12.78
CA PRO A 110 12.04 2.54 -13.80
C PRO A 110 11.49 3.10 -15.11
N PRO A 111 11.69 2.38 -16.23
CA PRO A 111 10.91 2.62 -17.42
C PRO A 111 9.41 2.61 -17.08
N ALA A 112 8.68 3.61 -17.57
CA ALA A 112 7.28 3.76 -17.23
C ALA A 112 6.45 4.28 -18.40
N ARG A 113 5.18 3.92 -18.42
CA ARG A 113 4.18 4.49 -19.31
C ARG A 113 3.49 5.65 -18.60
N ALA A 114 3.44 6.79 -19.26
CA ALA A 114 2.67 7.95 -18.82
C ALA A 114 1.22 7.83 -19.33
N LEU A 115 0.26 8.12 -18.47
CA LEU A 115 -1.17 8.19 -18.76
C LEU A 115 -1.71 9.47 -18.16
N GLU A 116 -2.47 10.25 -18.94
CA GLU A 116 -3.26 11.35 -18.42
C GLU A 116 -4.63 10.82 -17.99
N MET A 117 -5.05 11.20 -16.79
CA MET A 117 -6.35 10.81 -16.22
C MET A 117 -7.22 12.03 -16.09
N THR A 118 -8.40 11.96 -16.69
CA THR A 118 -9.48 12.93 -16.56
C THR A 118 -10.68 12.32 -15.84
N VAL A 119 -11.68 13.13 -15.54
CA VAL A 119 -12.88 12.67 -14.83
C VAL A 119 -13.54 11.49 -15.53
N GLY A 120 -13.74 10.41 -14.78
CA GLY A 120 -14.29 9.14 -15.26
C GLY A 120 -13.24 8.10 -15.63
N ASP A 121 -11.96 8.49 -15.76
CA ASP A 121 -10.89 7.53 -16.01
C ASP A 121 -10.52 6.74 -14.76
N ALA A 122 -10.12 5.49 -14.97
CA ALA A 122 -9.60 4.63 -13.93
C ALA A 122 -8.33 3.91 -14.39
N VAL A 123 -7.33 3.83 -13.51
CA VAL A 123 -6.09 3.10 -13.75
C VAL A 123 -5.90 2.03 -12.70
N TYR A 124 -5.69 0.79 -13.17
CA TYR A 124 -5.32 -0.32 -12.31
C TYR A 124 -3.80 -0.35 -12.10
N ILE A 125 -3.39 -0.38 -10.83
CA ILE A 125 -2.01 -0.45 -10.38
C ILE A 125 -1.79 -1.82 -9.72
N PRO A 126 -1.00 -2.71 -10.35
CA PRO A 126 -0.69 -4.03 -9.77
C PRO A 126 0.16 -3.92 -8.50
N PRO A 127 0.12 -4.92 -7.61
CA PRO A 127 1.00 -4.97 -6.47
C PRO A 127 2.47 -4.87 -6.87
N TYR A 128 3.20 -4.00 -6.17
CA TYR A 128 4.63 -3.72 -6.36
C TYR A 128 5.02 -2.97 -7.64
N ALA A 129 4.09 -2.65 -8.55
CA ALA A 129 4.40 -1.76 -9.66
C ALA A 129 4.74 -0.36 -9.14
N PHE A 130 5.91 0.15 -9.51
CA PHE A 130 6.27 1.53 -9.20
C PHE A 130 5.38 2.48 -9.97
N HIS A 131 4.87 3.47 -9.26
CA HIS A 131 4.01 4.49 -9.85
C HIS A 131 4.20 5.82 -9.14
N TRP A 132 3.92 6.91 -9.85
CA TRP A 132 3.94 8.27 -9.33
C TRP A 132 2.93 9.12 -10.09
N THR A 133 2.50 10.21 -9.48
CA THR A 133 1.49 11.08 -10.08
C THR A 133 1.88 12.54 -9.95
N GLU A 134 1.38 13.36 -10.89
CA GLU A 134 1.45 14.80 -10.87
C GLU A 134 0.07 15.36 -11.19
N VAL A 135 -0.41 16.29 -10.38
CA VAL A 135 -1.67 16.99 -10.61
C VAL A 135 -1.43 18.08 -11.65
N LEU A 136 -2.28 18.14 -12.67
CA LEU A 136 -2.15 19.11 -13.76
C LEU A 136 -2.61 20.52 -13.32
N ASP A 137 -3.32 21.22 -14.17
CA ASP A 137 -3.65 22.64 -14.06
C ASP A 137 -4.77 22.98 -13.06
N ARG A 138 -5.48 21.97 -12.54
CA ARG A 138 -6.63 22.13 -11.63
C ARG A 138 -6.53 21.19 -10.43
N PRO A 139 -7.15 21.56 -9.30
CA PRO A 139 -7.23 20.65 -8.16
C PRO A 139 -7.80 19.28 -8.54
N SER A 140 -7.17 18.25 -8.05
CA SER A 140 -7.52 16.86 -8.36
C SER A 140 -8.19 16.19 -7.16
N VAL A 141 -9.30 15.49 -7.43
CA VAL A 141 -9.91 14.55 -6.49
C VAL A 141 -9.90 13.18 -7.13
N ALA A 142 -9.33 12.20 -6.42
CA ALA A 142 -9.33 10.81 -6.84
C ALA A 142 -9.78 9.88 -5.72
N LEU A 143 -10.51 8.83 -6.09
CA LEU A 143 -10.85 7.71 -5.22
C LEU A 143 -9.85 6.58 -5.48
N SER A 144 -9.22 6.08 -4.43
CA SER A 144 -8.37 4.91 -4.43
C SER A 144 -9.14 3.74 -3.84
N VAL A 145 -9.30 2.68 -4.61
CA VAL A 145 -9.85 1.40 -4.17
C VAL A 145 -8.69 0.43 -4.04
N GLY A 146 -8.14 0.36 -2.83
CA GLY A 146 -7.08 -0.59 -2.49
C GLY A 146 -7.69 -1.95 -2.14
N PHE A 147 -7.15 -3.05 -2.66
CA PHE A 147 -7.55 -4.38 -2.24
C PHE A 147 -6.38 -5.35 -2.21
N SER A 148 -6.44 -6.32 -1.31
CA SER A 148 -5.49 -7.41 -1.22
C SER A 148 -6.14 -8.73 -1.61
N THR A 149 -5.33 -9.60 -2.21
CA THR A 149 -5.68 -10.98 -2.52
C THR A 149 -4.79 -11.91 -1.71
N ARG A 150 -5.15 -13.19 -1.64
CA ARG A 150 -4.26 -14.17 -0.99
C ARG A 150 -2.88 -14.24 -1.65
N ALA A 151 -2.81 -14.03 -2.97
CA ALA A 151 -1.54 -13.97 -3.69
C ALA A 151 -0.73 -12.72 -3.33
N SER A 152 -1.35 -11.53 -3.26
CA SER A 152 -0.64 -10.31 -2.89
C SER A 152 -0.14 -10.34 -1.45
N VAL A 153 -0.92 -10.89 -0.51
CA VAL A 153 -0.51 -11.13 0.87
C VAL A 153 0.69 -12.10 0.94
N ALA A 154 0.61 -13.23 0.24
CA ALA A 154 1.73 -14.18 0.19
C ALA A 154 2.99 -13.55 -0.47
N ARG A 155 2.82 -12.71 -1.49
CA ARG A 155 3.92 -11.96 -2.12
C ARG A 155 4.58 -10.99 -1.12
N ALA A 156 3.78 -10.33 -0.27
CA ALA A 156 4.31 -9.46 0.78
C ALA A 156 5.17 -10.22 1.79
N GLU A 157 4.73 -11.39 2.21
CA GLU A 157 5.51 -12.28 3.10
C GLU A 157 6.81 -12.76 2.44
N ILE A 158 6.76 -13.14 1.16
CA ILE A 158 7.94 -13.55 0.39
C ILE A 158 8.93 -12.38 0.28
N CYS A 159 8.46 -11.18 -0.01
CA CYS A 159 9.29 -9.98 -0.09
C CYS A 159 10.01 -9.71 1.25
N ASP A 160 9.29 -9.80 2.37
CA ASP A 160 9.88 -9.57 3.69
C ASP A 160 10.88 -10.68 4.07
N PHE A 161 10.61 -11.94 3.68
CA PHE A 161 11.56 -13.04 3.81
C PHE A 161 12.84 -12.79 3.00
N ASP A 162 12.70 -12.39 1.73
CA ASP A 162 13.83 -12.12 0.83
C ASP A 162 14.67 -10.93 1.32
N ARG A 163 14.06 -9.88 1.87
CA ARG A 163 14.77 -8.78 2.55
C ARG A 163 15.58 -9.29 3.75
N ARG A 164 15.02 -10.21 4.52
CA ARG A 164 15.71 -10.82 5.67
C ARG A 164 16.91 -11.64 5.23
N LEU A 165 16.82 -12.35 4.10
CA LEU A 165 17.95 -13.07 3.49
C LEU A 165 19.04 -12.10 3.04
N ARG A 166 18.67 -11.01 2.33
CA ARG A 166 19.63 -9.99 1.86
C ARG A 166 20.42 -9.35 2.99
N ARG A 167 19.79 -9.05 4.12
CA ARG A 167 20.48 -8.53 5.31
C ARG A 167 21.54 -9.50 5.87
N ARG A 168 21.50 -10.77 5.50
CA ARG A 168 22.49 -11.80 5.85
C ARG A 168 23.46 -12.08 4.71
N GLY A 169 23.49 -11.24 3.67
CA GLY A 169 24.37 -11.41 2.51
C GLY A 169 23.93 -12.50 1.53
N LEU A 170 22.71 -13.06 1.69
CA LEU A 170 22.22 -14.12 0.82
C LEU A 170 21.47 -13.54 -0.38
N ARG A 171 21.63 -14.18 -1.55
CA ARG A 171 20.93 -13.78 -2.77
C ARG A 171 19.48 -14.22 -2.74
N SER A 172 18.59 -13.38 -3.25
CA SER A 172 17.17 -13.65 -3.42
C SER A 172 16.80 -13.63 -4.91
N ARG A 173 15.77 -14.39 -5.27
CA ARG A 173 15.19 -14.43 -6.62
C ARG A 173 13.68 -14.27 -6.55
N PRO A 174 13.04 -13.66 -7.58
CA PRO A 174 11.59 -13.62 -7.70
C PRO A 174 11.01 -15.01 -7.54
N THR A 175 9.97 -15.12 -6.74
CA THR A 175 9.34 -16.42 -6.43
C THR A 175 7.83 -16.28 -6.52
N PRO A 176 7.14 -17.09 -7.36
CA PRO A 176 5.69 -17.05 -7.44
C PRO A 176 5.01 -17.41 -6.10
N PRO A 177 3.94 -16.70 -5.69
CA PRO A 177 3.32 -16.87 -4.37
C PRO A 177 2.86 -18.29 -4.05
N PHE A 178 2.27 -18.97 -5.04
CA PHE A 178 1.69 -20.31 -4.85
C PHE A 178 2.62 -21.46 -5.23
N SER A 179 3.86 -21.20 -5.63
CA SER A 179 4.87 -22.23 -5.82
C SER A 179 5.26 -22.86 -4.47
N LEU A 180 5.82 -24.06 -4.48
CA LEU A 180 6.30 -24.73 -3.27
C LEU A 180 7.33 -23.86 -2.51
N SER A 181 8.28 -23.26 -3.22
CA SER A 181 9.26 -22.34 -2.64
C SER A 181 8.62 -21.05 -2.11
N GLY A 182 7.63 -20.50 -2.80
CA GLY A 182 6.87 -19.32 -2.34
C GLY A 182 6.10 -19.61 -1.05
N ARG A 183 5.37 -20.73 -1.01
CA ARG A 183 4.67 -21.18 0.22
C ARG A 183 5.62 -21.39 1.40
N ALA A 184 6.79 -21.99 1.15
CA ALA A 184 7.80 -22.18 2.18
C ALA A 184 8.34 -20.85 2.72
N LYS A 185 8.71 -19.91 1.84
CA LYS A 185 9.17 -18.58 2.23
C LYS A 185 8.12 -17.83 3.05
N ALA A 186 6.86 -17.81 2.59
CA ALA A 186 5.76 -17.16 3.28
C ALA A 186 5.50 -17.78 4.66
N ALA A 187 5.51 -19.10 4.78
CA ALA A 187 5.33 -19.79 6.05
C ALA A 187 6.47 -19.48 7.05
N LEU A 188 7.72 -19.47 6.59
CA LEU A 188 8.88 -19.12 7.42
C LEU A 188 8.82 -17.68 7.91
N GLU A 189 8.35 -16.75 7.06
CA GLU A 189 8.18 -15.36 7.44
C GLU A 189 7.08 -15.18 8.50
N ARG A 190 5.92 -15.83 8.34
CA ARG A 190 4.84 -15.83 9.34
C ARG A 190 5.35 -16.35 10.69
N ALA A 191 6.01 -17.51 10.70
CA ALA A 191 6.55 -18.08 11.92
C ALA A 191 7.58 -17.17 12.61
N ALA A 192 8.39 -16.44 11.84
CA ALA A 192 9.34 -15.49 12.38
C ALA A 192 8.68 -14.25 12.99
N ARG A 193 7.60 -13.75 12.38
CA ARG A 193 6.80 -12.64 12.92
C ARG A 193 6.11 -13.04 14.23
N GLU A 194 5.48 -14.19 14.27
CA GLU A 194 4.81 -14.70 15.49
C GLU A 194 5.79 -14.83 16.67
N ARG A 195 7.00 -15.36 16.44
CA ARG A 195 8.04 -15.42 17.46
C ARG A 195 8.45 -14.05 17.97
N SER A 196 8.61 -13.08 17.05
CA SER A 196 8.98 -11.70 17.39
C SER A 196 7.88 -11.01 18.21
N THR A 197 6.61 -11.23 17.86
CA THR A 197 5.48 -10.66 18.59
C THR A 197 5.38 -11.27 19.99
N ARG A 198 5.47 -12.59 20.13
CA ARG A 198 5.47 -13.25 21.45
C ARG A 198 6.62 -12.78 22.35
N ALA A 199 7.82 -12.63 21.79
CA ALA A 199 8.99 -12.13 22.53
C ALA A 199 8.81 -10.65 22.97
N ARG A 200 8.07 -9.84 22.23
CA ARG A 200 7.74 -8.46 22.61
C ARG A 200 6.68 -8.42 23.70
N THR A 201 5.62 -9.21 23.59
CA THR A 201 4.54 -9.27 24.57
C THR A 201 5.05 -9.79 25.91
N SER A 202 5.98 -10.74 25.92
CA SER A 202 6.59 -11.25 27.17
C SER A 202 7.56 -10.27 27.84
N ARG A 203 7.95 -9.18 27.19
CA ARG A 203 8.82 -8.12 27.74
C ARG A 203 8.05 -6.89 28.24
N VAL A 204 6.76 -6.82 28.00
CA VAL A 204 5.91 -5.77 28.59
C VAL A 204 5.57 -6.21 30.01
N THR A 205 6.46 -5.91 30.95
CA THR A 205 6.13 -5.90 32.37
C THR A 205 5.18 -4.73 32.58
N VAL A 206 3.94 -5.00 32.96
CA VAL A 206 3.01 -3.98 33.42
C VAL A 206 3.65 -3.36 34.64
N ALA A 207 4.09 -2.10 34.56
CA ALA A 207 4.42 -1.34 35.73
C ALA A 207 3.11 -1.15 36.49
N GLU A 208 2.96 -1.84 37.63
CA GLU A 208 1.91 -1.55 38.58
C GLU A 208 2.08 -0.11 39.02
N PHE A 209 1.14 0.76 38.68
CA PHE A 209 1.06 2.08 39.30
C PHE A 209 0.69 1.87 40.76
N PRO A 210 1.46 2.41 41.71
CA PRO A 210 1.05 2.34 43.09
C PRO A 210 -0.28 3.08 43.26
N ASP A 211 -1.22 2.40 43.92
CA ASP A 211 -2.53 2.95 44.24
C ASP A 211 -2.36 4.32 44.89
N ALA A 212 -3.00 5.34 44.33
CA ALA A 212 -3.03 6.68 44.95
C ALA A 212 -3.78 6.56 46.27
N GLU A 213 -3.10 6.79 47.38
CA GLU A 213 -3.73 6.87 48.69
C GLU A 213 -4.83 7.95 48.68
N PRO A 214 -6.01 7.67 49.23
CA PRO A 214 -7.07 8.67 49.35
C PRO A 214 -6.65 9.73 50.33
N GLY A 215 -6.37 10.95 49.82
CA GLY A 215 -5.96 12.10 50.59
C GLY A 215 -6.93 12.38 51.75
N ALA A 216 -6.38 12.45 52.93
CA ALA A 216 -7.05 12.91 54.14
C ALA A 216 -7.56 14.36 53.95
N GLN A 217 -8.85 14.53 54.15
CA GLN A 217 -9.47 15.84 54.31
C GLN A 217 -9.17 16.32 55.72
N SER A 218 -8.62 17.50 55.85
CA SER A 218 -8.69 18.35 57.00
C SER A 218 -8.82 19.81 56.58
#